data_b46e4deeacae01876e9ffe7acc68d10b
#
_entry.id   b46e4deeacae01876e9ffe7acc68d10b
#
_cell.length_a   1.000
_cell.length_b   1.000
_cell.length_c   1.000
_cell.angle_alpha   90.00
_cell.angle_beta   90.00
_cell.angle_gamma   90.00
#
_symmetry.space_group_name_H-M   'P 1'
#
loop_
_entity.id
_entity.type
_entity.pdbx_description
1 polymer ?
#
loop_
_entity_poly.entity_id
_entity_poly.type
_entity_poly.pdbx_seq_one_letter_code
_entity_poly.pdbx_strand_id
1 'polypeptide(L)'
;MSRSLFISLDGPKGTGKTTLLEAVTKALRADNRKVIRICEKKSDPYRGETMVLVNQFVRNPCRDLEMKVCERLADSRAWISRHVLAKQPTDSIILIDRWYPSDAAFRRLVPFAEILRLNLARDVRVPDLHVGVVTDPEVSWRRAAARSRGLSSTVMHALEEHVACTQAFERVVADQGWVLCRNEGTLEEATSALVSEIRRLL
;
A
#
# COMPACT_ATOMS: atom_id res chain seq x y z
N MET A 1 25.46 4.46 -7.96
CA MET A 1 24.78 5.75 -7.79
C MET A 1 23.89 5.65 -6.56
N SER A 2 24.04 6.54 -5.57
CA SER A 2 23.16 6.61 -4.40
C SER A 2 21.74 6.99 -4.86
N ARG A 3 20.73 6.26 -4.43
CA ARG A 3 19.32 6.56 -4.70
C ARG A 3 18.59 6.76 -3.37
N SER A 4 17.48 7.52 -3.41
CA SER A 4 16.59 7.66 -2.24
C SER A 4 16.13 6.29 -1.74
N LEU A 5 16.06 6.10 -0.41
CA LEU A 5 15.47 4.92 0.21
C LEU A 5 13.95 4.96 0.02
N PHE A 6 13.37 3.92 -0.56
CA PHE A 6 11.95 3.86 -0.90
C PHE A 6 11.22 2.78 -0.08
N ILE A 7 10.21 3.18 0.66
CA ILE A 7 9.48 2.32 1.61
C ILE A 7 7.99 2.42 1.32
N SER A 8 7.31 1.27 1.20
CA SER A 8 5.86 1.21 1.06
C SER A 8 5.18 0.69 2.32
N LEU A 9 4.07 1.34 2.70
CA LEU A 9 3.17 0.87 3.75
C LEU A 9 1.87 0.41 3.12
N ASP A 10 1.64 -0.89 3.16
CA ASP A 10 0.56 -1.59 2.47
C ASP A 10 -0.39 -2.29 3.43
N GLY A 11 -1.54 -2.72 2.94
CA GLY A 11 -2.47 -3.53 3.73
C GLY A 11 -3.94 -3.13 3.65
N PRO A 12 -4.83 -3.85 4.32
CA PRO A 12 -6.27 -3.65 4.31
C PRO A 12 -6.71 -2.26 4.80
N LYS A 13 -8.00 -1.95 4.68
CA LYS A 13 -8.57 -0.70 5.22
C LYS A 13 -8.63 -0.76 6.75
N GLY A 14 -8.55 0.39 7.41
CA GLY A 14 -8.74 0.50 8.86
C GLY A 14 -7.55 0.09 9.74
N THR A 15 -6.47 -0.43 9.17
CA THR A 15 -5.31 -0.95 9.92
C THR A 15 -4.39 0.12 10.51
N GLY A 16 -4.71 1.42 10.38
CA GLY A 16 -3.92 2.51 10.97
C GLY A 16 -2.71 2.99 10.15
N LYS A 17 -2.52 2.52 8.90
CA LYS A 17 -1.38 2.91 8.04
C LYS A 17 -1.08 4.40 7.99
N THR A 18 -2.08 5.23 7.75
CA THR A 18 -1.89 6.69 7.64
C THR A 18 -1.37 7.29 8.94
N THR A 19 -1.92 6.86 10.08
CA THR A 19 -1.49 7.30 11.41
C THR A 19 -0.05 6.86 11.71
N LEU A 20 0.26 5.59 11.40
CA LEU A 20 1.62 5.05 11.56
C LEU A 20 2.61 5.78 10.64
N LEU A 21 2.24 6.02 9.39
CA LEU A 21 3.07 6.75 8.42
C LEU A 21 3.35 8.19 8.88
N GLU A 22 2.38 8.85 9.52
CA GLU A 22 2.56 10.17 10.13
C GLU A 22 3.54 10.14 11.31
N ALA A 23 3.37 9.18 12.21
CA ALA A 23 4.23 9.02 13.38
C ALA A 23 5.69 8.68 12.98
N VAL A 24 5.88 7.74 12.05
CA VAL A 24 7.19 7.37 11.50
C VAL A 24 7.85 8.58 10.80
N THR A 25 7.08 9.35 10.02
CA THR A 25 7.59 10.57 9.39
C THR A 25 8.10 11.56 10.42
N LYS A 26 7.34 11.77 11.50
CA LYS A 26 7.72 12.68 12.58
C LYS A 26 9.00 12.21 13.29
N ALA A 27 9.09 10.92 13.60
CA ALA A 27 10.26 10.34 14.27
C ALA A 27 11.53 10.44 13.42
N LEU A 28 11.46 10.08 12.14
CA LEU A 28 12.62 10.16 11.24
C LEU A 28 13.07 11.62 11.00
N ARG A 29 12.13 12.57 10.95
CA ARG A 29 12.48 14.00 10.85
C ARG A 29 13.12 14.54 12.12
N ALA A 30 12.73 14.03 13.30
CA ALA A 30 13.40 14.35 14.56
C ALA A 30 14.86 13.86 14.57
N ASP A 31 15.16 12.80 13.82
CA ASP A 31 16.52 12.30 13.56
C ASP A 31 17.25 13.10 12.44
N ASN A 32 16.77 14.28 12.06
CA ASN A 32 17.31 15.10 10.98
C ASN A 32 17.32 14.41 9.61
N ARG A 33 16.42 13.43 9.37
CA ARG A 33 16.30 12.76 8.07
C ARG A 33 15.34 13.54 7.16
N LYS A 34 15.71 13.62 5.90
CA LYS A 34 14.84 14.20 4.86
C LYS A 34 13.79 13.18 4.45
N VAL A 35 12.55 13.38 4.89
CA VAL A 35 11.45 12.44 4.64
C VAL A 35 10.41 13.05 3.71
N ILE A 36 10.11 12.34 2.63
CA ILE A 36 9.14 12.70 1.60
C ILE A 36 7.98 11.70 1.67
N ARG A 37 6.77 12.22 1.85
CA ARG A 37 5.55 11.41 1.84
C ARG A 37 4.86 11.49 0.50
N ILE A 38 4.54 10.33 -0.06
CA ILE A 38 3.80 10.20 -1.31
C ILE A 38 2.54 9.37 -1.05
N CYS A 39 1.46 9.72 -1.73
CA CYS A 39 0.22 8.95 -1.72
C CYS A 39 -0.06 8.51 -3.16
N GLU A 40 -0.03 7.20 -3.43
CA GLU A 40 -0.28 6.63 -4.76
C GLU A 40 -1.54 7.24 -5.40
N LYS A 41 -2.65 7.23 -4.66
CA LYS A 41 -3.94 7.75 -5.13
C LYS A 41 -3.89 9.22 -5.60
N LYS A 42 -3.09 10.07 -4.94
CA LYS A 42 -2.97 11.49 -5.27
C LYS A 42 -2.01 11.75 -6.41
N SER A 43 -1.06 10.84 -6.60
CA SER A 43 -0.01 10.94 -7.63
C SER A 43 -0.38 10.22 -8.93
N ASP A 44 -1.50 9.47 -8.94
CA ASP A 44 -1.98 8.72 -10.09
C ASP A 44 -2.52 9.65 -11.19
N PRO A 45 -1.82 9.77 -12.34
CA PRO A 45 -2.26 10.63 -13.45
C PRO A 45 -3.48 10.08 -14.19
N TYR A 46 -3.73 8.77 -14.04
CA TYR A 46 -4.81 8.06 -14.72
C TYR A 46 -5.99 7.74 -13.78
N ARG A 47 -6.08 8.47 -12.68
CA ARG A 47 -7.08 8.22 -11.63
C ARG A 47 -8.50 8.12 -12.16
N GLY A 48 -8.87 8.99 -13.11
CA GLY A 48 -10.20 8.99 -13.73
C GLY A 48 -10.49 7.69 -14.47
N GLU A 49 -9.56 7.26 -15.31
CA GLU A 49 -9.68 6.01 -16.09
C GLU A 49 -9.71 4.78 -15.17
N THR A 50 -8.83 4.75 -14.17
CA THR A 50 -8.82 3.69 -13.15
C THR A 50 -10.19 3.57 -12.46
N MET A 51 -10.82 4.69 -12.12
CA MET A 51 -12.15 4.67 -11.47
C MET A 51 -13.26 4.20 -12.40
N VAL A 52 -13.19 4.50 -13.70
CA VAL A 52 -14.15 3.96 -14.69
C VAL A 52 -14.07 2.43 -14.72
N LEU A 53 -12.86 1.87 -14.84
CA LEU A 53 -12.64 0.42 -14.85
C LEU A 53 -13.10 -0.24 -13.53
N VAL A 54 -12.78 0.37 -12.38
CA VAL A 54 -13.23 -0.12 -11.08
C VAL A 54 -14.75 -0.13 -10.98
N ASN A 55 -15.43 0.92 -11.45
CA ASN A 55 -16.89 0.96 -11.45
C ASN A 55 -17.53 -0.07 -12.39
N GLN A 56 -16.90 -0.35 -13.53
CA GLN A 56 -17.33 -1.45 -14.43
C GLN A 56 -17.17 -2.79 -13.74
N PHE A 57 -16.02 -3.05 -13.10
CA PHE A 57 -15.76 -4.27 -12.33
C PHE A 57 -16.79 -4.48 -11.22
N VAL A 58 -17.14 -3.43 -10.47
CA VAL A 58 -18.12 -3.51 -9.38
C VAL A 58 -19.50 -3.91 -9.89
N ARG A 59 -19.90 -3.42 -11.08
CA ARG A 59 -21.19 -3.75 -11.68
C ARG A 59 -21.24 -5.14 -12.30
N ASN A 60 -20.12 -5.61 -12.80
CA ASN A 60 -19.99 -6.93 -13.44
C ASN A 60 -18.63 -7.55 -13.09
N PRO A 61 -18.49 -8.14 -11.89
CA PRO A 61 -17.23 -8.71 -11.45
C PRO A 61 -16.81 -9.89 -12.35
N CYS A 62 -15.70 -9.71 -13.08
CA CYS A 62 -15.08 -10.78 -13.85
C CYS A 62 -13.56 -10.57 -13.90
N ARG A 63 -12.83 -11.69 -14.14
CA ARG A 63 -11.37 -11.70 -14.16
C ARG A 63 -10.77 -10.72 -15.17
N ASP A 64 -11.38 -10.59 -16.35
CA ASP A 64 -10.87 -9.71 -17.41
C ASP A 64 -10.95 -8.23 -17.01
N LEU A 65 -12.04 -7.82 -16.36
CA LEU A 65 -12.17 -6.46 -15.85
C LEU A 65 -11.21 -6.19 -14.69
N GLU A 66 -11.04 -7.15 -13.78
CA GLU A 66 -10.06 -7.00 -12.71
C GLU A 66 -8.63 -6.93 -13.26
N MET A 67 -8.31 -7.71 -14.29
CA MET A 67 -7.02 -7.65 -14.99
C MET A 67 -6.79 -6.26 -15.59
N LYS A 68 -7.77 -5.68 -16.30
CA LYS A 68 -7.68 -4.31 -16.83
C LYS A 68 -7.44 -3.26 -15.74
N VAL A 69 -8.06 -3.44 -14.57
CA VAL A 69 -7.78 -2.58 -13.40
C VAL A 69 -6.33 -2.74 -12.95
N CYS A 70 -5.82 -3.98 -12.86
CA CYS A 70 -4.44 -4.25 -12.47
C CYS A 70 -3.44 -3.67 -13.47
N GLU A 71 -3.69 -3.81 -14.76
CA GLU A 71 -2.86 -3.23 -15.83
C GLU A 71 -2.83 -1.70 -15.73
N ARG A 72 -3.99 -1.05 -15.57
CA ARG A 72 -4.06 0.41 -15.44
C ARG A 72 -3.33 0.92 -14.20
N LEU A 73 -3.45 0.21 -13.08
CA LEU A 73 -2.69 0.54 -11.86
C LEU A 73 -1.18 0.35 -12.05
N ALA A 74 -0.77 -0.71 -12.74
CA ALA A 74 0.65 -0.94 -13.04
C ALA A 74 1.23 0.16 -13.95
N ASP A 75 0.47 0.62 -14.97
CA ASP A 75 0.86 1.76 -15.82
C ASP A 75 0.98 3.06 -15.01
N SER A 76 0.04 3.30 -14.09
CA SER A 76 0.08 4.45 -13.18
C SER A 76 1.34 4.43 -12.30
N ARG A 77 1.66 3.28 -11.71
CA ARG A 77 2.85 3.10 -10.87
C ARG A 77 4.14 3.24 -11.67
N ALA A 78 4.18 2.76 -12.89
CA ALA A 78 5.31 2.97 -13.79
C ALA A 78 5.52 4.46 -14.10
N TRP A 79 4.44 5.20 -14.31
CA TRP A 79 4.51 6.64 -14.48
C TRP A 79 5.00 7.34 -13.21
N ILE A 80 4.43 7.01 -12.04
CA ILE A 80 4.85 7.54 -10.74
C ILE A 80 6.34 7.22 -10.48
N SER A 81 6.78 6.01 -10.79
CA SER A 81 8.18 5.60 -10.64
C SER A 81 9.13 6.53 -11.41
N ARG A 82 8.81 6.81 -12.68
CA ARG A 82 9.64 7.62 -13.58
C ARG A 82 9.54 9.12 -13.34
N HIS A 83 8.34 9.62 -13.03
CA HIS A 83 8.09 11.07 -13.03
C HIS A 83 8.01 11.68 -11.62
N VAL A 84 7.78 10.84 -10.59
CA VAL A 84 7.68 11.29 -9.21
C VAL A 84 8.83 10.74 -8.36
N LEU A 85 8.99 9.41 -8.29
CA LEU A 85 9.98 8.79 -7.41
C LEU A 85 11.41 9.05 -7.88
N ALA A 86 11.67 8.95 -9.18
CA ALA A 86 13.01 9.17 -9.75
C ALA A 86 13.52 10.62 -9.60
N LYS A 87 12.62 11.57 -9.40
CA LYS A 87 12.96 12.99 -9.22
C LYS A 87 13.23 13.39 -7.77
N GLN A 88 13.08 12.47 -6.84
CA GLN A 88 13.32 12.76 -5.43
C GLN A 88 14.82 12.81 -5.14
N PRO A 89 15.26 13.65 -4.19
CA PRO A 89 16.68 13.75 -3.81
C PRO A 89 17.22 12.42 -3.32
N THR A 90 18.45 12.10 -3.69
CA THR A 90 19.10 10.82 -3.38
C THR A 90 19.35 10.59 -1.88
N ASP A 91 19.41 11.66 -1.10
CA ASP A 91 19.59 11.67 0.35
C ASP A 91 18.27 11.57 1.14
N SER A 92 17.16 11.34 0.44
CA SER A 92 15.83 11.30 1.06
C SER A 92 15.32 9.89 1.32
N ILE A 93 14.44 9.78 2.32
CA ILE A 93 13.61 8.61 2.60
C ILE A 93 12.22 8.90 2.01
N ILE A 94 11.76 8.07 1.08
CA ILE A 94 10.44 8.17 0.49
C ILE A 94 9.52 7.17 1.19
N LEU A 95 8.45 7.66 1.81
CA LEU A 95 7.39 6.85 2.40
C LEU A 95 6.14 6.96 1.53
N ILE A 96 5.66 5.85 0.98
CA ILE A 96 4.44 5.84 0.17
C ILE A 96 3.28 5.16 0.90
N ASP A 97 2.12 5.83 0.91
CA ASP A 97 0.85 5.26 1.39
C ASP A 97 0.22 4.45 0.25
N ARG A 98 0.38 3.15 0.32
CA ARG A 98 0.03 2.11 -0.64
C ARG A 98 0.92 2.08 -1.88
N TRP A 99 1.18 0.86 -2.30
CA TRP A 99 1.84 0.49 -3.54
C TRP A 99 1.27 -0.85 -4.03
N TYR A 100 1.87 -1.51 -5.00
CA TYR A 100 1.34 -2.77 -5.55
C TYR A 100 1.11 -3.89 -4.50
N PRO A 101 1.82 -3.99 -3.37
CA PRO A 101 1.48 -4.99 -2.36
C PRO A 101 0.05 -4.88 -1.82
N SER A 102 -0.51 -3.67 -1.79
CA SER A 102 -1.90 -3.48 -1.36
C SER A 102 -2.92 -4.23 -2.23
N ASP A 103 -2.59 -4.54 -3.49
CA ASP A 103 -3.49 -5.27 -4.38
C ASP A 103 -3.78 -6.68 -3.86
N ALA A 104 -2.87 -7.30 -3.11
CA ALA A 104 -3.11 -8.60 -2.44
C ALA A 104 -4.34 -8.58 -1.53
N ALA A 105 -4.68 -7.42 -0.95
CA ALA A 105 -5.86 -7.25 -0.12
C ALA A 105 -7.13 -6.85 -0.90
N PHE A 106 -7.00 -6.43 -2.16
CA PHE A 106 -8.12 -5.84 -2.90
C PHE A 106 -8.47 -6.55 -4.20
N ARG A 107 -7.59 -7.43 -4.71
CA ARG A 107 -7.83 -8.21 -5.92
C ARG A 107 -8.14 -9.64 -5.51
N ARG A 108 -9.17 -10.23 -6.15
CA ARG A 108 -9.67 -11.56 -5.77
C ARG A 108 -9.63 -12.55 -6.91
N LEU A 109 -9.76 -12.07 -8.14
CA LEU A 109 -9.88 -12.88 -9.34
C LEU A 109 -8.55 -12.98 -10.09
N VAL A 110 -7.65 -12.00 -9.87
CA VAL A 110 -6.28 -11.99 -10.41
C VAL A 110 -5.30 -12.37 -9.31
N PRO A 111 -4.56 -13.47 -9.44
CA PRO A 111 -3.55 -13.90 -8.49
C PRO A 111 -2.47 -12.84 -8.28
N PHE A 112 -1.98 -12.68 -7.04
CA PHE A 112 -0.97 -11.67 -6.73
C PHE A 112 0.32 -11.84 -7.54
N ALA A 113 0.72 -13.07 -7.84
CA ALA A 113 1.89 -13.34 -8.69
C ALA A 113 1.78 -12.71 -10.09
N GLU A 114 0.57 -12.69 -10.68
CA GLU A 114 0.32 -12.01 -11.96
C GLU A 114 0.42 -10.50 -11.80
N ILE A 115 -0.14 -9.95 -10.71
CA ILE A 115 -0.06 -8.52 -10.41
C ILE A 115 1.40 -8.08 -10.21
N LEU A 116 2.18 -8.86 -9.48
CA LEU A 116 3.61 -8.59 -9.28
C LEU A 116 4.34 -8.57 -10.63
N ARG A 117 4.11 -9.59 -11.47
CA ARG A 117 4.70 -9.67 -12.82
C ARG A 117 4.34 -8.46 -13.69
N LEU A 118 3.06 -8.02 -13.65
CA LEU A 118 2.61 -6.83 -14.39
C LEU A 118 3.37 -5.57 -13.98
N ASN A 119 3.60 -5.39 -12.69
CA ASN A 119 4.33 -4.24 -12.17
C ASN A 119 5.81 -4.30 -12.55
N LEU A 120 6.46 -5.46 -12.37
CA LEU A 120 7.87 -5.65 -12.72
C LEU A 120 8.12 -5.48 -14.22
N ALA A 121 7.25 -6.00 -15.08
CA ALA A 121 7.34 -5.86 -16.54
C ALA A 121 7.20 -4.41 -17.04
N ARG A 122 6.72 -3.49 -16.19
CA ARG A 122 6.57 -2.05 -16.50
C ARG A 122 7.63 -1.18 -15.81
N ASP A 123 8.68 -1.79 -15.24
CA ASP A 123 9.72 -1.08 -14.49
C ASP A 123 9.19 -0.25 -13.32
N VAL A 124 8.11 -0.74 -12.68
CA VAL A 124 7.62 -0.14 -11.45
C VAL A 124 8.69 -0.24 -10.39
N ARG A 125 9.06 0.89 -9.77
CA ARG A 125 10.09 0.90 -8.73
C ARG A 125 9.71 -0.01 -7.58
N VAL A 126 10.57 -0.98 -7.29
CA VAL A 126 10.45 -1.88 -6.15
C VAL A 126 10.86 -1.13 -4.88
N PRO A 127 10.07 -1.14 -3.82
CA PRO A 127 10.49 -0.62 -2.53
C PRO A 127 11.72 -1.35 -1.98
N ASP A 128 12.60 -0.59 -1.32
CA ASP A 128 13.73 -1.14 -0.58
C ASP A 128 13.24 -1.82 0.72
N LEU A 129 12.06 -1.40 1.22
CA LEU A 129 11.35 -2.04 2.33
C LEU A 129 9.85 -2.06 2.05
N HIS A 130 9.28 -3.25 2.05
CA HIS A 130 7.84 -3.46 2.02
C HIS A 130 7.33 -3.71 3.45
N VAL A 131 6.36 -2.91 3.88
CA VAL A 131 5.74 -3.03 5.21
C VAL A 131 4.26 -3.35 5.07
N GLY A 132 3.87 -4.57 5.40
CA GLY A 132 2.49 -4.98 5.54
C GLY A 132 1.94 -4.56 6.90
N VAL A 133 0.97 -3.65 6.92
CA VAL A 133 0.34 -3.19 8.18
C VAL A 133 -1.03 -3.85 8.32
N VAL A 134 -1.16 -4.66 9.35
CA VAL A 134 -2.40 -5.36 9.69
C VAL A 134 -2.81 -5.08 11.13
N THR A 135 -4.05 -5.36 11.45
CA THR A 135 -4.61 -5.41 12.81
C THR A 135 -5.78 -6.39 12.76
N ASP A 136 -6.28 -6.78 13.91
CA ASP A 136 -7.48 -7.60 13.99
C ASP A 136 -8.55 -7.15 12.99
N PRO A 137 -9.10 -8.05 12.15
CA PRO A 137 -10.02 -7.70 11.08
C PRO A 137 -11.30 -7.01 11.59
N GLU A 138 -11.84 -7.41 12.74
CA GLU A 138 -13.05 -6.77 13.30
C GLU A 138 -12.74 -5.34 13.78
N VAL A 139 -11.56 -5.15 14.40
CA VAL A 139 -11.11 -3.83 14.83
C VAL A 139 -10.92 -2.92 13.62
N SER A 140 -10.24 -3.38 12.58
CA SER A 140 -10.01 -2.60 11.37
C SER A 140 -11.31 -2.33 10.60
N TRP A 141 -12.26 -3.28 10.59
CA TRP A 141 -13.58 -3.10 10.01
C TRP A 141 -14.36 -1.99 10.73
N ARG A 142 -14.46 -2.08 12.06
CA ARG A 142 -15.13 -1.04 12.88
C ARG A 142 -14.51 0.34 12.67
N ARG A 143 -13.18 0.43 12.68
CA ARG A 143 -12.45 1.68 12.40
C ARG A 143 -12.73 2.22 10.99
N ALA A 144 -12.87 1.36 10.00
CA ALA A 144 -13.16 1.77 8.64
C ALA A 144 -14.61 2.25 8.48
N ALA A 145 -15.56 1.57 9.11
CA ALA A 145 -17.00 1.93 9.10
C ALA A 145 -17.29 3.24 9.82
N ALA A 146 -16.61 3.52 10.93
CA ALA A 146 -16.78 4.72 11.73
C ALA A 146 -16.28 6.03 11.09
N ARG A 147 -15.57 5.94 9.94
CA ARG A 147 -15.09 7.14 9.24
C ARG A 147 -16.25 7.88 8.57
N SER A 148 -16.18 9.21 8.52
CA SER A 148 -17.20 10.08 7.88
C SER A 148 -17.52 9.70 6.43
N ARG A 149 -16.55 9.11 5.71
CA ARG A 149 -16.73 8.58 4.36
C ARG A 149 -17.21 7.11 4.33
N GLY A 150 -17.51 6.52 5.50
CA GLY A 150 -17.87 5.11 5.62
C GLY A 150 -16.81 4.16 5.09
N LEU A 151 -17.22 2.95 4.76
CA LEU A 151 -16.34 1.95 4.15
C LEU A 151 -15.82 2.40 2.80
N SER A 152 -16.56 3.23 2.06
CA SER A 152 -16.26 3.73 0.70
C SER A 152 -15.48 2.70 -0.13
N SER A 153 -15.86 1.43 0.00
CA SER A 153 -15.19 0.32 -0.66
C SER A 153 -16.02 -0.11 -1.85
N THR A 154 -15.40 -0.15 -2.99
CA THR A 154 -15.97 -0.76 -4.18
C THR A 154 -15.75 -2.28 -4.21
N VAL A 155 -15.06 -2.84 -3.21
CA VAL A 155 -14.57 -4.24 -3.24
C VAL A 155 -14.94 -5.02 -1.99
N MET A 156 -15.23 -4.35 -0.85
CA MET A 156 -15.53 -5.00 0.43
C MET A 156 -16.82 -4.42 1.00
N HIS A 157 -17.83 -5.26 1.15
CA HIS A 157 -19.17 -4.88 1.61
C HIS A 157 -19.58 -5.61 2.89
N ALA A 158 -18.85 -6.65 3.30
CA ALA A 158 -19.10 -7.46 4.47
C ALA A 158 -17.84 -7.68 5.30
N LEU A 159 -18.01 -8.00 6.61
CA LEU A 159 -16.92 -8.31 7.52
C LEU A 159 -16.14 -9.53 7.05
N GLU A 160 -16.86 -10.58 6.62
CA GLU A 160 -16.27 -11.85 6.15
C GLU A 160 -15.35 -11.61 4.95
N GLU A 161 -15.73 -10.71 4.06
CA GLU A 161 -14.90 -10.31 2.93
C GLU A 161 -13.63 -9.57 3.40
N HIS A 162 -13.77 -8.72 4.41
CA HIS A 162 -12.64 -8.01 5.00
C HIS A 162 -11.67 -8.96 5.69
N VAL A 163 -12.19 -9.96 6.42
CA VAL A 163 -11.39 -11.05 7.03
C VAL A 163 -10.61 -11.81 5.95
N ALA A 164 -11.30 -12.26 4.91
CA ALA A 164 -10.67 -13.01 3.81
C ALA A 164 -9.58 -12.18 3.09
N CYS A 165 -9.83 -10.90 2.85
CA CYS A 165 -8.87 -9.97 2.27
C CYS A 165 -7.64 -9.77 3.16
N THR A 166 -7.84 -9.67 4.47
CA THR A 166 -6.74 -9.52 5.44
C THR A 166 -5.87 -10.77 5.45
N GLN A 167 -6.48 -11.94 5.52
CA GLN A 167 -5.77 -13.23 5.49
C GLN A 167 -5.02 -13.44 4.17
N ALA A 168 -5.62 -13.07 3.03
CA ALA A 168 -4.95 -13.16 1.74
C ALA A 168 -3.72 -12.25 1.69
N PHE A 169 -3.84 -11.03 2.21
CA PHE A 169 -2.72 -10.09 2.32
C PHE A 169 -1.61 -10.61 3.22
N GLU A 170 -1.93 -11.15 4.42
CA GLU A 170 -0.94 -11.70 5.34
C GLU A 170 -0.17 -12.87 4.72
N ARG A 171 -0.87 -13.76 3.99
CA ARG A 171 -0.20 -14.85 3.24
C ARG A 171 0.81 -14.30 2.24
N VAL A 172 0.43 -13.30 1.44
CA VAL A 172 1.36 -12.70 0.47
C VAL A 172 2.55 -12.04 1.17
N VAL A 173 2.33 -11.34 2.29
CA VAL A 173 3.42 -10.73 3.08
C VAL A 173 4.41 -11.80 3.54
N ALA A 174 3.91 -12.94 4.04
CA ALA A 174 4.73 -14.06 4.48
C ALA A 174 5.47 -14.73 3.30
N ASP A 175 4.77 -15.03 2.21
CA ASP A 175 5.33 -15.68 1.02
C ASP A 175 6.43 -14.84 0.36
N GLN A 176 6.32 -13.52 0.41
CA GLN A 176 7.30 -12.59 -0.14
C GLN A 176 8.41 -12.21 0.85
N GLY A 177 8.36 -12.67 2.10
CA GLY A 177 9.32 -12.31 3.14
C GLY A 177 9.30 -10.82 3.51
N TRP A 178 8.17 -10.13 3.34
CA TRP A 178 8.03 -8.71 3.68
C TRP A 178 7.86 -8.50 5.18
N VAL A 179 8.17 -7.31 5.66
CA VAL A 179 7.98 -6.96 7.08
C VAL A 179 6.47 -6.88 7.39
N LEU A 180 6.03 -7.65 8.38
CA LEU A 180 4.67 -7.60 8.90
C LEU A 180 4.63 -6.73 10.17
N CYS A 181 3.92 -5.62 10.10
CA CYS A 181 3.62 -4.76 11.25
C CYS A 181 2.20 -5.04 11.77
N ARG A 182 2.08 -5.75 12.89
CA ARG A 182 0.81 -5.93 13.61
C ARG A 182 0.54 -4.69 14.46
N ASN A 183 -0.38 -3.85 14.00
CA ASN A 183 -0.73 -2.58 14.65
C ASN A 183 -1.86 -2.79 15.69
N GLU A 184 -1.60 -3.66 16.66
CA GLU A 184 -2.53 -4.08 17.73
C GLU A 184 -2.15 -3.48 19.10
N GLY A 185 -0.90 -3.09 19.27
CA GLY A 185 -0.39 -2.40 20.45
C GLY A 185 -0.52 -0.88 20.37
N THR A 186 0.37 -0.17 21.02
CA THR A 186 0.43 1.29 20.98
C THR A 186 1.02 1.81 19.68
N LEU A 187 0.65 3.02 19.29
CA LEU A 187 1.25 3.70 18.13
C LEU A 187 2.77 3.89 18.32
N GLU A 188 3.20 4.10 19.54
CA GLU A 188 4.62 4.29 19.88
C GLU A 188 5.44 3.02 19.62
N GLU A 189 4.96 1.86 20.07
CA GLU A 189 5.59 0.56 19.82
C GLU A 189 5.71 0.27 18.32
N ALA A 190 4.60 0.42 17.56
CA ALA A 190 4.58 0.21 16.13
C ALA A 190 5.52 1.19 15.39
N THR A 191 5.56 2.45 15.83
CA THR A 191 6.44 3.47 15.26
C THR A 191 7.90 3.16 15.52
N SER A 192 8.25 2.81 16.78
CA SER A 192 9.62 2.49 17.18
C SER A 192 10.15 1.26 16.44
N ALA A 193 9.34 0.20 16.32
CA ALA A 193 9.69 -0.99 15.57
C ALA A 193 9.98 -0.67 14.10
N LEU A 194 9.09 0.08 13.43
CA LEU A 194 9.28 0.42 12.02
C LEU A 194 10.44 1.38 11.79
N VAL A 195 10.65 2.36 12.67
CA VAL A 195 11.83 3.25 12.59
C VAL A 195 13.12 2.47 12.74
N SER A 196 13.14 1.45 13.62
CA SER A 196 14.30 0.57 13.79
C SER A 196 14.61 -0.23 12.53
N GLU A 197 13.57 -0.77 11.84
CA GLU A 197 13.76 -1.45 10.54
C GLU A 197 14.33 -0.49 9.48
N ILE A 198 13.80 0.73 9.42
CA ILE A 198 14.26 1.74 8.46
C ILE A 198 15.72 2.13 8.72
N ARG A 199 16.10 2.30 10.00
CA ARG A 199 17.48 2.66 10.39
C ARG A 199 18.51 1.61 10.01
N ARG A 200 18.13 0.32 9.92
CA ARG A 200 19.03 -0.76 9.46
C ARG A 200 19.39 -0.65 7.98
N LEU A 201 18.64 0.11 7.21
CA LEU A 201 18.84 0.30 5.77
C LEU A 201 19.60 1.60 5.43
N LEU A 202 19.86 2.44 6.44
CA LEU A 202 20.56 3.73 6.28
C LEU A 202 22.04 3.61 6.54
#